data_9e22a3344512b932f0fc8afdda0d7a07
#
_entry.id   9e22a3344512b932f0fc8afdda0d7a07
#
_cell.length_a   1.000
_cell.length_b   1.000
_cell.length_c   1.000
_cell.angle_alpha   90.00
_cell.angle_beta   90.00
_cell.angle_gamma   90.00
#
_symmetry.space_group_name_H-M   'P 1'
#
loop_
_entity.id
_entity.type
_entity.pdbx_description
1 polymer ?
#
loop_
_entity_poly.entity_id
_entity_poly.type
_entity_poly.pdbx_seq_one_letter_code
_entity_poly.pdbx_strand_id
1 'polypeptide(L)'
;MSHIMTRPWRQAVWRWSLWTLRVATAAGLAIDAYVHFDLAALYAEAGGAINEGVLFRVEAAVALVAAVAVIAIGRRVGYLAALAVAGSALAAMLVSRYVDLGQLGPFPDLYDPVWFPEKLLAAFAEGAACVTALAGAIIIRPGKKSPPIAGPRQRRPAGKSSESTGGTAP
;
A
#
# COMPACT_ATOMS: atom_id res chain seq x y z
N MET A 1 -22.03 -0.50 36.24
CA MET A 1 -22.15 -0.54 34.75
C MET A 1 -21.75 0.83 34.24
N SER A 2 -20.48 1.04 33.96
CA SER A 2 -19.94 2.30 33.44
C SER A 2 -19.93 2.25 31.91
N HIS A 3 -20.94 2.88 31.30
CA HIS A 3 -20.94 3.17 29.86
C HIS A 3 -19.79 4.14 29.56
N ILE A 4 -18.68 3.63 29.03
CA ILE A 4 -17.64 4.44 28.42
C ILE A 4 -18.24 5.02 27.14
N MET A 5 -18.92 6.15 27.24
CA MET A 5 -19.31 6.96 26.09
C MET A 5 -18.03 7.40 25.38
N THR A 6 -17.74 6.74 24.25
CA THR A 6 -16.68 7.21 23.35
C THR A 6 -17.09 8.57 22.81
N ARG A 7 -16.40 9.64 23.27
CA ARG A 7 -16.74 11.02 22.93
C ARG A 7 -16.72 11.20 21.41
N PRO A 8 -17.79 11.69 20.77
CA PRO A 8 -17.95 11.76 19.31
C PRO A 8 -16.84 12.55 18.62
N TRP A 9 -16.24 13.54 19.29
CA TRP A 9 -15.13 14.32 18.76
C TRP A 9 -13.86 13.48 18.51
N ARG A 10 -13.58 12.46 19.33
CA ARG A 10 -12.41 11.58 19.13
C ARG A 10 -12.53 10.76 17.85
N GLN A 11 -13.75 10.32 17.51
CA GLN A 11 -13.99 9.61 16.26
C GLN A 11 -13.87 10.54 15.05
N ALA A 12 -14.33 11.78 15.17
CA ALA A 12 -14.17 12.78 14.11
C ALA A 12 -12.70 13.08 13.86
N VAL A 13 -11.91 13.39 14.89
CA VAL A 13 -10.46 13.65 14.77
C VAL A 13 -9.74 12.48 14.12
N TRP A 14 -10.05 11.24 14.52
CA TRP A 14 -9.47 10.03 13.95
C TRP A 14 -9.77 9.88 12.45
N ARG A 15 -11.00 10.14 12.04
CA ARG A 15 -11.39 10.10 10.62
C ARG A 15 -10.66 11.15 9.80
N TRP A 16 -10.57 12.37 10.30
CA TRP A 16 -9.85 13.46 9.63
C TRP A 16 -8.36 13.15 9.49
N SER A 17 -7.72 12.61 10.52
CA SER A 17 -6.30 12.21 10.45
C SER A 17 -6.05 11.16 9.38
N LEU A 18 -6.93 10.16 9.24
CA LEU A 18 -6.80 9.15 8.20
C LEU A 18 -7.01 9.72 6.79
N TRP A 19 -7.94 10.67 6.62
CA TRP A 19 -8.14 11.35 5.36
C TRP A 19 -6.94 12.23 4.99
N THR A 20 -6.38 12.97 5.94
CA THR A 20 -5.17 13.77 5.74
C THR A 20 -4.01 12.90 5.27
N LEU A 21 -3.78 11.75 5.91
CA LEU A 21 -2.73 10.81 5.49
C LEU A 21 -2.96 10.26 4.08
N ARG A 22 -4.21 9.93 3.71
CA ARG A 22 -4.54 9.48 2.34
C ARG A 22 -4.22 10.55 1.31
N VAL A 23 -4.72 11.76 1.55
CA VAL A 23 -4.54 12.88 0.62
C VAL A 23 -3.06 13.24 0.51
N ALA A 24 -2.33 13.29 1.63
CA ALA A 24 -0.90 13.59 1.61
C ALA A 24 -0.10 12.51 0.87
N THR A 25 -0.39 11.22 1.09
CA THR A 25 0.27 10.12 0.36
C THR A 25 -0.04 10.20 -1.14
N ALA A 26 -1.30 10.40 -1.51
CA ALA A 26 -1.70 10.50 -2.91
C ALA A 26 -1.12 11.73 -3.60
N ALA A 27 -1.05 12.86 -2.90
CA ALA A 27 -0.44 14.08 -3.42
C ALA A 27 1.06 13.90 -3.69
N GLY A 28 1.80 13.27 -2.76
CA GLY A 28 3.21 12.96 -2.97
C GLY A 28 3.43 12.09 -4.20
N LEU A 29 2.69 10.98 -4.34
CA LEU A 29 2.75 10.11 -5.51
C LEU A 29 2.31 10.80 -6.81
N ALA A 30 1.34 11.72 -6.77
CA ALA A 30 0.91 12.47 -7.94
C ALA A 30 1.96 13.50 -8.40
N ILE A 31 2.64 14.14 -7.46
CA ILE A 31 3.77 15.04 -7.76
C ILE A 31 4.92 14.25 -8.37
N ASP A 32 5.26 13.11 -7.78
CA ASP A 32 6.26 12.20 -8.30
C ASP A 32 5.93 11.74 -9.73
N ALA A 33 4.71 11.27 -9.98
CA ALA A 33 4.24 10.89 -11.30
C ALA A 33 4.34 12.04 -12.31
N TYR A 34 3.99 13.27 -11.89
CA TYR A 34 4.10 14.45 -12.74
C TYR A 34 5.54 14.72 -13.15
N VAL A 35 6.48 14.71 -12.20
CA VAL A 35 7.91 14.98 -12.46
C VAL A 35 8.50 13.92 -13.39
N HIS A 36 8.24 12.65 -13.14
CA HIS A 36 8.73 11.56 -14.00
C HIS A 36 8.12 11.63 -15.41
N PHE A 37 6.86 11.98 -15.52
CA PHE A 37 6.22 12.13 -16.83
C PHE A 37 6.80 13.33 -17.61
N ASP A 38 7.04 14.46 -16.94
CA ASP A 38 7.62 15.68 -17.52
C ASP A 38 9.04 15.43 -18.03
N LEU A 39 9.86 14.76 -17.23
CA LEU A 39 11.24 14.42 -17.58
C LEU A 39 11.36 13.30 -18.63
N ALA A 40 10.32 12.47 -18.82
CA ALA A 40 10.39 11.31 -19.70
C ALA A 40 10.74 11.64 -21.15
N ALA A 41 10.36 12.82 -21.64
CA ALA A 41 10.68 13.26 -23.00
C ALA A 41 12.17 13.63 -23.12
N LEU A 42 12.73 14.27 -22.10
CA LEU A 42 14.14 14.68 -22.06
C LEU A 42 15.08 13.46 -22.04
N TYR A 43 14.70 12.41 -21.32
CA TYR A 43 15.49 11.19 -21.18
C TYR A 43 15.14 10.10 -22.21
N ALA A 44 14.30 10.40 -23.20
CA ALA A 44 13.89 9.42 -24.22
C ALA A 44 15.02 8.98 -25.16
N GLU A 45 16.06 9.81 -25.31
CA GLU A 45 17.22 9.55 -26.17
C GLU A 45 18.38 8.89 -25.42
N ALA A 46 18.31 8.74 -24.09
CA ALA A 46 19.30 8.05 -23.29
C ALA A 46 19.37 6.58 -23.71
N GLY A 47 20.55 6.12 -24.16
CA GLY A 47 20.79 4.86 -24.85
C GLY A 47 20.38 3.60 -24.07
N GLY A 48 20.31 2.48 -24.79
CA GLY A 48 19.94 1.16 -24.28
C GLY A 48 18.75 0.57 -25.03
N ALA A 49 18.52 -0.73 -24.91
CA ALA A 49 17.35 -1.41 -25.51
C ALA A 49 16.04 -0.92 -24.86
N ILE A 50 16.09 -0.55 -23.59
CA ILE A 50 15.03 0.13 -22.86
C ILE A 50 15.60 1.50 -22.48
N ASN A 51 15.08 2.59 -23.08
CA ASN A 51 15.56 3.92 -22.74
C ASN A 51 15.01 4.42 -21.40
N GLU A 52 15.69 5.37 -20.81
CA GLU A 52 15.36 5.93 -19.50
C GLU A 52 13.99 6.62 -19.50
N GLY A 53 13.60 7.28 -20.59
CA GLY A 53 12.28 7.89 -20.74
C GLY A 53 11.13 6.87 -20.67
N VAL A 54 11.34 5.61 -21.11
CA VAL A 54 10.35 4.53 -20.89
C VAL A 54 10.25 4.18 -19.42
N LEU A 55 11.38 4.09 -18.70
CA LEU A 55 11.38 3.82 -17.25
C LEU A 55 10.63 4.91 -16.49
N PHE A 56 10.86 6.18 -16.83
CA PHE A 56 10.15 7.31 -16.23
C PHE A 56 8.64 7.27 -16.48
N ARG A 57 8.20 6.91 -17.70
CA ARG A 57 6.76 6.74 -17.98
C ARG A 57 6.13 5.58 -17.21
N VAL A 58 6.85 4.48 -17.04
CA VAL A 58 6.38 3.34 -16.24
C VAL A 58 6.27 3.75 -14.78
N GLU A 59 7.28 4.43 -14.22
CA GLU A 59 7.25 4.95 -12.85
C GLU A 59 6.07 5.91 -12.64
N ALA A 60 5.89 6.88 -13.52
CA ALA A 60 4.77 7.82 -13.47
C ALA A 60 3.40 7.10 -13.47
N ALA A 61 3.24 6.08 -14.31
CA ALA A 61 2.00 5.31 -14.38
C ALA A 61 1.76 4.51 -13.09
N VAL A 62 2.79 3.86 -12.57
CA VAL A 62 2.70 3.06 -11.33
C VAL A 62 2.42 3.95 -10.13
N ALA A 63 3.10 5.11 -10.02
CA ALA A 63 2.86 6.09 -8.96
C ALA A 63 1.42 6.63 -9.01
N LEU A 64 0.90 6.94 -10.20
CA LEU A 64 -0.48 7.40 -10.36
C LEU A 64 -1.50 6.32 -9.95
N VAL A 65 -1.28 5.06 -10.36
CA VAL A 65 -2.13 3.94 -9.94
C VAL A 65 -2.10 3.76 -8.42
N ALA A 66 -0.93 3.87 -7.80
CA ALA A 66 -0.79 3.79 -6.35
C ALA A 66 -1.49 4.96 -5.64
N ALA A 67 -1.42 6.19 -6.18
CA ALA A 67 -2.14 7.35 -5.68
C ALA A 67 -3.66 7.14 -5.70
N VAL A 68 -4.19 6.66 -6.81
CA VAL A 68 -5.62 6.32 -6.93
C VAL A 68 -6.00 5.19 -5.97
N ALA A 69 -5.17 4.15 -5.87
CA ALA A 69 -5.42 3.00 -5.02
C ALA A 69 -5.48 3.38 -3.53
N VAL A 70 -4.59 4.24 -3.03
CA VAL A 70 -4.61 4.67 -1.63
C VAL A 70 -5.86 5.47 -1.30
N ILE A 71 -6.35 6.29 -2.22
CA ILE A 71 -7.60 7.04 -2.07
C ILE A 71 -8.81 6.09 -2.10
N ALA A 72 -8.88 5.19 -3.08
CA ALA A 72 -10.05 4.34 -3.31
C ALA A 72 -10.18 3.23 -2.26
N ILE A 73 -9.07 2.53 -1.97
CA ILE A 73 -9.09 1.37 -1.09
C ILE A 73 -9.13 1.78 0.39
N GLY A 74 -8.33 2.77 0.79
CA GLY A 74 -8.28 3.31 2.15
C GLY A 74 -8.00 2.29 3.25
N ARG A 75 -7.47 1.12 2.90
CA ARG A 75 -7.08 0.04 3.80
C ARG A 75 -5.56 -0.03 3.91
N ARG A 76 -5.09 -0.77 4.89
CA ARG A 76 -3.65 -0.97 5.10
C ARG A 76 -2.91 -1.41 3.82
N VAL A 77 -3.52 -2.27 3.00
CA VAL A 77 -2.92 -2.74 1.74
C VAL A 77 -2.66 -1.61 0.75
N GLY A 78 -3.56 -0.62 0.64
CA GLY A 78 -3.36 0.56 -0.20
C GLY A 78 -2.17 1.39 0.24
N TYR A 79 -2.00 1.61 1.54
CA TYR A 79 -0.83 2.31 2.09
C TYR A 79 0.47 1.53 1.92
N LEU A 80 0.44 0.19 2.08
CA LEU A 80 1.62 -0.65 1.86
C LEU A 80 2.04 -0.65 0.38
N ALA A 81 1.08 -0.68 -0.55
CA ALA A 81 1.36 -0.53 -1.97
C ALA A 81 1.97 0.83 -2.29
N ALA A 82 1.39 1.92 -1.76
CA ALA A 82 1.92 3.27 -1.92
C ALA A 82 3.34 3.41 -1.35
N LEU A 83 3.59 2.82 -0.16
CA LEU A 83 4.91 2.79 0.47
C LEU A 83 5.93 2.02 -0.38
N ALA A 84 5.53 0.88 -0.96
CA ALA A 84 6.41 0.09 -1.81
C ALA A 84 6.79 0.88 -3.09
N VAL A 85 5.82 1.54 -3.74
CA VAL A 85 6.06 2.34 -4.94
C VAL A 85 6.95 3.53 -4.61
N ALA A 86 6.56 4.41 -3.70
CA ALA A 86 7.35 5.59 -3.35
C ALA A 86 8.73 5.23 -2.78
N GLY A 87 8.81 4.14 -1.99
CA GLY A 87 10.08 3.67 -1.42
C GLY A 87 11.03 3.10 -2.47
N SER A 88 10.53 2.38 -3.48
CA SER A 88 11.35 1.88 -4.57
C SER A 88 11.85 3.02 -5.48
N ALA A 89 11.00 4.00 -5.78
CA ALA A 89 11.38 5.18 -6.56
C ALA A 89 12.47 5.99 -5.85
N LEU A 90 12.26 6.34 -4.59
CA LEU A 90 13.25 7.04 -3.77
C LEU A 90 14.57 6.26 -3.66
N ALA A 91 14.51 4.94 -3.46
CA ALA A 91 15.71 4.11 -3.41
C ALA A 91 16.44 4.08 -4.76
N ALA A 92 15.72 3.92 -5.87
CA ALA A 92 16.30 3.96 -7.21
C ALA A 92 16.98 5.30 -7.49
N MET A 93 16.32 6.42 -7.15
CA MET A 93 16.88 7.77 -7.29
C MET A 93 18.14 7.97 -6.44
N LEU A 94 18.14 7.51 -5.19
CA LEU A 94 19.32 7.61 -4.32
C LEU A 94 20.47 6.72 -4.82
N VAL A 95 20.16 5.51 -5.32
CA VAL A 95 21.17 4.65 -5.93
C VAL A 95 21.74 5.31 -7.17
N SER A 96 20.92 5.79 -8.10
CA SER A 96 21.40 6.48 -9.31
C SER A 96 22.24 7.73 -9.00
N ARG A 97 22.03 8.35 -7.85
CA ARG A 97 22.76 9.54 -7.42
C ARG A 97 24.14 9.23 -6.84
N TYR A 98 24.27 8.14 -6.11
CA TYR A 98 25.46 7.88 -5.27
C TYR A 98 26.24 6.66 -5.68
N VAL A 99 25.69 5.80 -6.53
CA VAL A 99 26.31 4.53 -6.92
C VAL A 99 26.36 4.43 -8.45
N ASP A 100 27.56 4.44 -8.99
CA ASP A 100 27.80 4.17 -10.41
C ASP A 100 27.77 2.63 -10.60
N LEU A 101 26.65 2.13 -11.12
CA LEU A 101 26.46 0.72 -11.45
C LEU A 101 26.81 0.42 -12.92
N GLY A 102 27.06 1.44 -13.72
CA GLY A 102 27.20 1.32 -15.17
C GLY A 102 25.92 0.77 -15.82
N GLN A 103 26.03 0.33 -17.06
CA GLN A 103 24.92 -0.25 -17.78
C GLN A 103 24.54 -1.62 -17.26
N LEU A 104 23.29 -1.82 -16.86
CA LEU A 104 22.76 -3.07 -16.32
C LEU A 104 21.91 -3.82 -17.38
N GLY A 105 22.54 -4.68 -18.17
CA GLY A 105 21.85 -5.49 -19.18
C GLY A 105 21.15 -4.64 -20.24
N PRO A 106 19.79 -4.73 -20.41
CA PRO A 106 19.05 -3.96 -21.39
C PRO A 106 18.82 -2.49 -20.98
N PHE A 107 19.10 -2.13 -19.71
CA PHE A 107 18.86 -0.81 -19.15
C PHE A 107 20.02 0.14 -19.49
N PRO A 108 19.77 1.43 -19.62
CA PRO A 108 20.82 2.42 -19.81
C PRO A 108 21.69 2.53 -18.54
N ASP A 109 22.80 3.28 -18.65
CA ASP A 109 23.50 3.75 -17.46
C ASP A 109 22.62 4.79 -16.75
N LEU A 110 22.17 4.45 -15.55
CA LEU A 110 21.27 5.28 -14.74
C LEU A 110 22.02 6.21 -13.77
N TYR A 111 23.38 6.28 -13.86
CA TYR A 111 24.15 7.12 -12.96
C TYR A 111 23.98 8.60 -13.30
N ASP A 112 23.31 9.32 -12.42
CA ASP A 112 23.07 10.76 -12.54
C ASP A 112 23.44 11.47 -11.24
N PRO A 113 24.71 11.90 -11.08
CA PRO A 113 25.23 12.47 -9.84
C PRO A 113 24.82 13.94 -9.61
N VAL A 114 23.93 14.50 -10.40
CA VAL A 114 23.54 15.90 -10.30
C VAL A 114 22.20 16.06 -9.60
N TRP A 115 22.12 17.03 -8.68
CA TRP A 115 20.86 17.49 -8.14
C TRP A 115 20.36 18.69 -8.95
N PHE A 116 19.14 18.62 -9.43
CA PHE A 116 18.43 19.69 -10.10
C PHE A 116 17.01 19.84 -9.50
N PRO A 117 16.30 20.94 -9.74
CA PRO A 117 15.05 21.24 -9.03
C PRO A 117 13.99 20.15 -9.12
N GLU A 118 13.80 19.55 -10.30
CA GLU A 118 12.81 18.50 -10.54
C GLU A 118 13.16 17.23 -9.76
N LYS A 119 14.43 16.84 -9.76
CA LYS A 119 14.92 15.68 -8.99
C LYS A 119 14.75 15.88 -7.48
N LEU A 120 15.01 17.09 -6.99
CA LEU A 120 14.75 17.45 -5.60
C LEU A 120 13.26 17.38 -5.27
N LEU A 121 12.39 17.90 -6.15
CA LEU A 121 10.96 17.88 -5.98
C LEU A 121 10.43 16.43 -5.89
N ALA A 122 10.88 15.56 -6.80
CA ALA A 122 10.55 14.14 -6.76
C ALA A 122 11.00 13.49 -5.45
N ALA A 123 12.27 13.68 -5.04
CA ALA A 123 12.80 13.12 -3.80
C ALA A 123 12.00 13.53 -2.56
N PHE A 124 11.60 14.80 -2.44
CA PHE A 124 10.77 15.29 -1.36
C PHE A 124 9.34 14.71 -1.42
N ALA A 125 8.77 14.62 -2.61
CA ALA A 125 7.43 14.05 -2.82
C ALA A 125 7.38 12.57 -2.45
N GLU A 126 8.34 11.77 -2.92
CA GLU A 126 8.51 10.35 -2.58
C GLU A 126 8.75 10.15 -1.08
N GLY A 127 9.66 10.95 -0.49
CA GLY A 127 9.92 10.92 0.96
C GLY A 127 8.68 11.22 1.78
N ALA A 128 7.92 12.25 1.41
CA ALA A 128 6.65 12.59 2.06
C ALA A 128 5.59 11.48 1.89
N ALA A 129 5.49 10.90 0.69
CA ALA A 129 4.62 9.76 0.42
C ALA A 129 5.00 8.54 1.28
N CYS A 130 6.30 8.23 1.40
CA CYS A 130 6.79 7.14 2.26
C CYS A 130 6.41 7.34 3.72
N VAL A 131 6.66 8.53 4.28
CA VAL A 131 6.36 8.83 5.69
C VAL A 131 4.86 8.75 5.96
N THR A 132 4.03 9.34 5.10
CA THR A 132 2.58 9.37 5.29
C THR A 132 1.94 8.01 5.02
N ALA A 133 2.45 7.23 4.04
CA ALA A 133 2.02 5.87 3.78
C ALA A 133 2.37 4.93 4.94
N LEU A 134 3.59 5.02 5.48
CA LEU A 134 4.02 4.24 6.64
C LEU A 134 3.14 4.55 7.85
N ALA A 135 2.91 5.83 8.15
CA ALA A 135 2.03 6.26 9.23
C ALA A 135 0.61 5.67 9.05
N GLY A 136 0.04 5.77 7.85
CA GLY A 136 -1.28 5.20 7.53
C GLY A 136 -1.33 3.67 7.71
N ALA A 137 -0.29 2.96 7.25
CA ALA A 137 -0.19 1.51 7.38
C ALA A 137 -0.06 1.04 8.85
N ILE A 138 0.62 1.83 9.71
CA ILE A 138 0.76 1.53 11.14
C ILE A 138 -0.55 1.80 11.88
N ILE A 139 -1.20 2.92 11.58
CA ILE A 139 -2.43 3.36 12.23
C ILE A 139 -3.59 2.42 11.90
N ILE A 140 -3.73 1.96 10.66
CA ILE A 140 -4.77 1.03 10.24
C ILE A 140 -4.38 -0.39 10.62
N ARG A 141 -4.87 -0.86 11.77
CA ARG A 141 -4.65 -2.22 12.23
C ARG A 141 -5.32 -3.23 11.28
N PRO A 142 -4.69 -4.40 11.03
CA PRO A 142 -5.37 -5.47 10.32
C PRO A 142 -6.62 -5.87 11.09
N GLY A 143 -7.78 -5.88 10.43
CA GLY A 143 -9.01 -6.37 11.03
C GLY A 143 -8.81 -7.79 11.53
N LYS A 144 -9.15 -8.08 12.79
CA LYS A 144 -9.23 -9.45 13.27
C LYS A 144 -10.20 -10.20 12.35
N LYS A 145 -9.75 -11.28 11.72
CA LYS A 145 -10.65 -12.21 11.04
C LYS A 145 -11.66 -12.66 12.09
N SER A 146 -12.93 -12.36 11.88
CA SER A 146 -14.00 -12.93 12.72
C SER A 146 -13.85 -14.45 12.68
N PRO A 147 -13.90 -15.14 13.85
CA PRO A 147 -13.89 -16.60 13.84
C PRO A 147 -15.05 -17.08 12.97
N PRO A 148 -14.90 -18.23 12.27
CA PRO A 148 -15.98 -18.81 11.50
C PRO A 148 -17.21 -18.91 12.40
N ILE A 149 -18.35 -18.43 11.93
CA ILE A 149 -19.62 -18.62 12.63
C ILE A 149 -19.79 -20.14 12.77
N ALA A 150 -19.68 -20.64 14.00
CA ALA A 150 -19.96 -22.04 14.28
C ALA A 150 -21.38 -22.31 13.79
N GLY A 151 -21.50 -23.12 12.74
CA GLY A 151 -22.78 -23.52 12.21
C GLY A 151 -23.65 -24.13 13.33
N PRO A 152 -24.98 -24.12 13.20
CA PRO A 152 -25.88 -24.67 14.21
C PRO A 152 -25.40 -26.07 14.57
N ARG A 153 -25.07 -26.28 15.85
CA ARG A 153 -24.77 -27.63 16.35
C ARG A 153 -25.96 -28.52 15.98
N GLN A 154 -25.78 -29.40 15.02
CA GLN A 154 -26.75 -30.46 14.77
C GLN A 154 -26.98 -31.21 16.10
N ARG A 155 -28.17 -31.04 16.69
CA ARG A 155 -28.61 -31.84 17.83
C ARG A 155 -28.56 -33.30 17.35
N ARG A 156 -27.64 -34.08 17.89
CA ARG A 156 -27.68 -35.53 17.77
C ARG A 156 -29.03 -35.98 18.27
N PRO A 157 -29.81 -36.73 17.48
CA PRO A 157 -31.07 -37.34 17.99
C PRO A 157 -30.72 -38.22 19.16
N ALA A 158 -31.46 -38.04 20.28
CA ALA A 158 -31.35 -38.87 21.45
C ALA A 158 -31.62 -40.34 21.03
N GLY A 159 -30.67 -41.21 21.31
CA GLY A 159 -30.80 -42.64 21.03
C GLY A 159 -32.06 -43.21 21.67
N LYS A 160 -32.87 -43.89 20.88
CA LYS A 160 -33.97 -44.71 21.37
C LYS A 160 -33.40 -45.77 22.31
N SER A 161 -33.70 -45.66 23.59
CA SER A 161 -33.55 -46.74 24.56
C SER A 161 -34.35 -47.95 24.08
N SER A 162 -33.69 -49.03 23.75
CA SER A 162 -34.30 -50.35 23.48
C SER A 162 -34.86 -50.86 24.76
N GLU A 163 -36.16 -50.84 24.83
CA GLU A 163 -36.98 -51.52 25.87
C GLU A 163 -36.87 -53.02 25.66
N SER A 164 -36.11 -53.67 26.54
CA SER A 164 -36.03 -55.14 26.63
C SER A 164 -37.22 -55.63 27.35
N THR A 165 -38.18 -56.15 26.60
CA THR A 165 -39.34 -56.92 27.17
C THR A 165 -38.85 -58.32 27.52
N GLY A 166 -38.72 -58.58 28.83
CA GLY A 166 -38.53 -59.92 29.35
C GLY A 166 -39.85 -60.75 29.23
N GLY A 167 -39.80 -61.85 28.54
CA GLY A 167 -40.81 -62.83 28.47
C GLY A 167 -40.46 -63.97 29.41
N THR A 168 -41.30 -64.16 30.40
CA THR A 168 -41.32 -65.29 31.33
C THR A 168 -41.95 -66.53 30.68
N ALA A 169 -41.30 -67.63 31.01
CA ALA A 169 -41.75 -69.00 30.71
C ALA A 169 -43.04 -69.42 31.40
N PRO A 170 -43.61 -70.59 31.12
CA PRO A 170 -43.51 -71.71 32.07
C PRO A 170 -42.74 -72.93 31.55
#